data_5bd3170fae594faf40adc7fd96cadd35
#
_entry.id   5bd3170fae594faf40adc7fd96cadd35
#
_cell.length_a   1.000
_cell.length_b   1.000
_cell.length_c   1.000
_cell.angle_alpha   90.00
_cell.angle_beta   90.00
_cell.angle_gamma   90.00
#
_symmetry.space_group_name_H-M   'P 1'
#
loop_
_entity.id
_entity.type
_entity.pdbx_description
1 polymer ?
#
loop_
_entity_poly.entity_id
_entity_poly.type
_entity_poly.pdbx_seq_one_letter_code
_entity_poly.pdbx_strand_id
1 'polypeptide(L)'
;MNGSRNRNDGQTMSVLFTMLLFLVFIMCALFTVLAGSKVYENISSRMDQTYTGSVALQYVANKVRQGDADKAVAVRTEDGQPVLEIRESIEGGDYITWIYYYEGSIRELFTYEDSGLGLAECDGLTITQEGQLLHVTTLGAGGGSLTLSLRSGRTVTGQ
;
A
#
# COMPACT_ATOMS: atom_id res chain seq x y z
N MET A 1 -5.05 78.75 -13.16
CA MET A 1 -4.78 77.53 -13.96
C MET A 1 -4.29 76.42 -13.04
N ASN A 2 -5.14 75.74 -12.21
CA ASN A 2 -4.72 74.68 -11.30
C ASN A 2 -5.73 73.50 -11.21
N GLY A 3 -6.59 73.32 -12.21
CA GLY A 3 -7.65 72.32 -12.15
C GLY A 3 -7.34 70.96 -12.82
N SER A 4 -6.29 70.83 -13.62
CA SER A 4 -6.04 69.61 -14.42
C SER A 4 -5.08 68.58 -13.77
N ARG A 5 -4.25 69.02 -12.80
CA ARG A 5 -3.30 68.09 -12.09
C ARG A 5 -4.01 67.19 -11.15
N ASN A 6 -5.00 67.58 -10.42
CA ASN A 6 -5.70 66.80 -9.39
C ASN A 6 -6.59 65.67 -9.95
N ARG A 7 -6.97 65.76 -11.23
CA ARG A 7 -7.83 64.81 -11.91
C ARG A 7 -7.05 63.56 -12.38
N ASN A 8 -5.79 63.77 -12.79
CA ASN A 8 -4.91 62.71 -13.23
C ASN A 8 -4.40 61.88 -12.06
N ASP A 9 -4.12 62.48 -10.89
CA ASP A 9 -3.67 61.79 -9.69
C ASP A 9 -4.73 60.85 -9.16
N GLY A 10 -6.00 61.23 -9.15
CA GLY A 10 -7.11 60.34 -8.74
C GLY A 10 -7.32 59.17 -9.68
N GLN A 11 -7.15 59.40 -10.99
CA GLN A 11 -7.27 58.33 -11.98
C GLN A 11 -6.11 57.33 -11.91
N THR A 12 -4.90 57.84 -11.71
CA THR A 12 -3.69 56.96 -11.51
C THR A 12 -3.80 56.13 -10.23
N MET A 13 -4.29 56.72 -9.13
CA MET A 13 -4.53 56.00 -7.88
C MET A 13 -5.58 54.88 -8.05
N SER A 14 -6.65 55.16 -8.78
CA SER A 14 -7.69 54.15 -9.07
C SER A 14 -7.14 52.98 -9.90
N VAL A 15 -6.32 53.27 -10.90
CA VAL A 15 -5.68 52.23 -11.73
C VAL A 15 -4.70 51.38 -10.90
N LEU A 16 -3.87 52.04 -10.08
CA LEU A 16 -2.94 51.32 -9.18
C LEU A 16 -3.69 50.43 -8.19
N PHE A 17 -4.77 50.91 -7.60
CA PHE A 17 -5.60 50.12 -6.68
C PHE A 17 -6.21 48.90 -7.39
N THR A 18 -6.75 49.08 -8.60
CA THR A 18 -7.31 47.98 -9.40
C THR A 18 -6.24 46.95 -9.76
N MET A 19 -5.04 47.40 -10.15
CA MET A 19 -3.91 46.52 -10.43
C MET A 19 -3.48 45.74 -9.20
N LEU A 20 -3.40 46.36 -8.02
CA LEU A 20 -3.06 45.73 -6.78
C LEU A 20 -4.10 44.68 -6.38
N LEU A 21 -5.39 44.99 -6.53
CA LEU A 21 -6.48 44.09 -6.24
C LEU A 21 -6.45 42.84 -7.16
N PHE A 22 -6.16 43.07 -8.46
CA PHE A 22 -6.00 42.01 -9.44
C PHE A 22 -4.79 41.11 -9.13
N LEU A 23 -3.66 41.70 -8.68
CA LEU A 23 -2.48 40.97 -8.26
C LEU A 23 -2.78 40.08 -7.05
N VAL A 24 -3.48 40.62 -6.04
CA VAL A 24 -3.90 39.82 -4.86
C VAL A 24 -4.82 38.67 -5.28
N PHE A 25 -5.74 38.91 -6.20
CA PHE A 25 -6.64 37.88 -6.71
C PHE A 25 -5.86 36.76 -7.40
N ILE A 26 -4.88 37.09 -8.26
CA ILE A 26 -4.02 36.08 -8.90
C ILE A 26 -3.23 35.27 -7.86
N MET A 27 -2.66 35.94 -6.85
CA MET A 27 -1.93 35.27 -5.79
C MET A 27 -2.83 34.29 -5.02
N CYS A 28 -4.04 34.70 -4.65
CA CYS A 28 -5.00 33.80 -3.99
C CYS A 28 -5.38 32.61 -4.86
N ALA A 29 -5.60 32.83 -6.16
CA ALA A 29 -5.90 31.73 -7.10
C ALA A 29 -4.75 30.71 -7.18
N LEU A 30 -3.51 31.19 -7.29
CA LEU A 30 -2.32 30.32 -7.31
C LEU A 30 -2.17 29.53 -6.01
N PHE A 31 -2.35 30.18 -4.85
CA PHE A 31 -2.32 29.48 -3.57
C PHE A 31 -3.38 28.39 -3.45
N THR A 32 -4.58 28.64 -3.95
CA THR A 32 -5.66 27.66 -3.92
C THR A 32 -5.33 26.44 -4.78
N VAL A 33 -4.76 26.65 -5.98
CA VAL A 33 -4.34 25.55 -6.86
C VAL A 33 -3.20 24.73 -6.22
N LEU A 34 -2.18 25.41 -5.68
CA LEU A 34 -1.04 24.74 -5.03
C LEU A 34 -1.46 23.94 -3.79
N ALA A 35 -2.34 24.51 -2.96
CA ALA A 35 -2.87 23.81 -1.79
C ALA A 35 -3.70 22.59 -2.21
N GLY A 36 -4.57 22.74 -3.22
CA GLY A 36 -5.37 21.64 -3.77
C GLY A 36 -4.52 20.51 -4.35
N SER A 37 -3.44 20.82 -5.07
CA SER A 37 -2.52 19.84 -5.63
C SER A 37 -1.85 18.99 -4.53
N LYS A 38 -1.35 19.62 -3.47
CA LYS A 38 -0.73 18.90 -2.34
C LYS A 38 -1.71 17.98 -1.61
N VAL A 39 -2.95 18.41 -1.44
CA VAL A 39 -3.99 17.56 -0.83
C VAL A 39 -4.29 16.36 -1.71
N TYR A 40 -4.39 16.57 -3.02
CA TYR A 40 -4.64 15.50 -3.99
C TYR A 40 -3.50 14.46 -4.01
N GLU A 41 -2.24 14.91 -4.06
CA GLU A 41 -1.07 14.02 -4.00
C GLU A 41 -1.04 13.18 -2.73
N ASN A 42 -1.31 13.77 -1.57
CA ASN A 42 -1.36 13.06 -0.30
C ASN A 42 -2.49 12.01 -0.24
N ILE A 43 -3.66 12.32 -0.80
CA ILE A 43 -4.80 11.39 -0.83
C ILE A 43 -4.50 10.25 -1.79
N SER A 44 -4.00 10.54 -3.00
CA SER A 44 -3.66 9.54 -4.01
C SER A 44 -2.60 8.57 -3.48
N SER A 45 -1.51 9.08 -2.92
CA SER A 45 -0.45 8.25 -2.36
C SER A 45 -0.93 7.35 -1.21
N ARG A 46 -1.80 7.86 -0.32
CA ARG A 46 -2.37 7.03 0.76
C ARG A 46 -3.35 5.99 0.23
N MET A 47 -4.13 6.31 -0.78
CA MET A 47 -5.04 5.33 -1.41
C MET A 47 -4.27 4.21 -2.08
N ASP A 48 -3.23 4.52 -2.84
CA ASP A 48 -2.41 3.52 -3.52
C ASP A 48 -1.74 2.55 -2.52
N GLN A 49 -1.16 3.08 -1.44
CA GLN A 49 -0.53 2.27 -0.39
C GLN A 49 -1.56 1.39 0.34
N THR A 50 -2.71 1.93 0.72
CA THR A 50 -3.76 1.18 1.43
C THR A 50 -4.37 0.11 0.51
N TYR A 51 -4.57 0.44 -0.77
CA TYR A 51 -5.10 -0.50 -1.76
C TYR A 51 -4.14 -1.68 -1.96
N THR A 52 -2.86 -1.40 -2.16
CA THR A 52 -1.83 -2.42 -2.41
C THR A 52 -1.69 -3.39 -1.23
N GLY A 53 -1.61 -2.89 0.00
CA GLY A 53 -1.52 -3.74 1.20
C GLY A 53 -2.77 -4.61 1.42
N SER A 54 -3.96 -4.05 1.19
CA SER A 54 -5.22 -4.78 1.31
C SER A 54 -5.37 -5.88 0.26
N VAL A 55 -4.98 -5.60 -0.99
CA VAL A 55 -5.01 -6.58 -2.09
C VAL A 55 -4.07 -7.74 -1.82
N ALA A 56 -2.86 -7.47 -1.33
CA ALA A 56 -1.90 -8.52 -0.96
C ALA A 56 -2.43 -9.44 0.13
N LEU A 57 -2.99 -8.88 1.21
CA LEU A 57 -3.59 -9.68 2.28
C LEU A 57 -4.77 -10.52 1.79
N GLN A 58 -5.63 -9.96 0.92
CA GLN A 58 -6.71 -10.72 0.30
C GLN A 58 -6.19 -11.84 -0.61
N TYR A 59 -5.11 -11.58 -1.36
CA TYR A 59 -4.46 -12.60 -2.18
C TYR A 59 -3.96 -13.77 -1.31
N VAL A 60 -3.20 -13.46 -0.25
CA VAL A 60 -2.74 -14.47 0.70
C VAL A 60 -3.92 -15.25 1.31
N ALA A 61 -4.98 -14.55 1.73
CA ALA A 61 -6.17 -15.18 2.26
C ALA A 61 -6.83 -16.15 1.28
N ASN A 62 -6.93 -15.76 0.01
CA ASN A 62 -7.53 -16.59 -1.03
C ASN A 62 -6.65 -17.82 -1.32
N LYS A 63 -5.32 -17.64 -1.42
CA LYS A 63 -4.38 -18.75 -1.60
C LYS A 63 -4.45 -19.75 -0.43
N VAL A 64 -4.45 -19.24 0.79
CA VAL A 64 -4.61 -20.11 1.99
C VAL A 64 -5.93 -20.87 1.94
N ARG A 65 -7.06 -20.20 1.62
CA ARG A 65 -8.36 -20.87 1.56
C ARG A 65 -8.46 -21.92 0.45
N GLN A 66 -7.80 -21.67 -0.68
CA GLN A 66 -7.74 -22.61 -1.80
C GLN A 66 -6.91 -23.84 -1.45
N GLY A 67 -5.75 -23.63 -0.83
CA GLY A 67 -4.82 -24.68 -0.44
C GLY A 67 -5.06 -25.28 0.94
N ASP A 68 -6.10 -24.87 1.68
CA ASP A 68 -6.39 -25.35 3.05
C ASP A 68 -7.03 -26.74 3.04
N ALA A 69 -6.28 -27.71 2.51
CA ALA A 69 -6.52 -29.12 2.67
C ALA A 69 -5.84 -29.65 3.94
N ASP A 70 -6.01 -30.91 4.28
CA ASP A 70 -5.44 -31.48 5.50
C ASP A 70 -3.91 -31.34 5.53
N LYS A 71 -3.39 -30.59 6.49
CA LYS A 71 -1.95 -30.32 6.70
C LYS A 71 -1.24 -29.62 5.54
N ALA A 72 -1.96 -28.92 4.69
CA ALA A 72 -1.41 -28.28 3.50
C ALA A 72 -0.75 -26.93 3.79
N VAL A 73 -1.18 -26.21 4.83
CA VAL A 73 -0.68 -24.89 5.18
C VAL A 73 0.20 -24.95 6.41
N ALA A 74 1.41 -24.40 6.32
CA ALA A 74 2.37 -24.33 7.42
C ALA A 74 3.18 -23.03 7.39
N VAL A 75 3.59 -22.56 8.55
CA VAL A 75 4.58 -21.47 8.67
C VAL A 75 5.94 -22.07 8.94
N ARG A 76 6.92 -21.71 8.13
CA ARG A 76 8.33 -22.09 8.27
C ARG A 76 9.19 -20.87 8.51
N THR A 77 10.39 -21.09 8.98
CA THR A 77 11.44 -20.08 9.04
C THR A 77 12.55 -20.48 8.07
N GLU A 78 12.82 -19.64 7.10
CA GLU A 78 13.90 -19.81 6.14
C GLU A 78 14.79 -18.57 6.21
N ASP A 79 16.09 -18.77 6.40
CA ASP A 79 17.07 -17.68 6.60
C ASP A 79 16.68 -16.65 7.68
N GLY A 80 15.99 -17.10 8.74
CA GLY A 80 15.52 -16.25 9.82
C GLY A 80 14.25 -15.45 9.53
N GLN A 81 13.62 -15.66 8.37
CA GLN A 81 12.39 -15.00 7.98
C GLN A 81 11.20 -15.96 7.95
N PRO A 82 9.99 -15.50 8.34
CA PRO A 82 8.81 -16.33 8.26
C PRO A 82 8.36 -16.50 6.81
N VAL A 83 8.13 -17.74 6.42
CA VAL A 83 7.63 -18.15 5.10
C VAL A 83 6.33 -18.91 5.28
N LEU A 84 5.31 -18.53 4.54
CA LEU A 84 4.06 -19.27 4.45
C LEU A 84 4.19 -20.33 3.36
N GLU A 85 4.16 -21.60 3.74
CA GLU A 85 4.19 -22.75 2.83
C GLU A 85 2.78 -23.29 2.62
N ILE A 86 2.37 -23.41 1.36
CA ILE A 86 1.12 -24.02 0.94
C ILE A 86 1.47 -25.19 0.03
N ARG A 87 1.02 -26.40 0.39
CA ARG A 87 1.21 -27.62 -0.39
C ARG A 87 -0.08 -28.00 -1.08
N GLU A 88 0.00 -28.24 -2.37
CA GLU A 88 -1.13 -28.68 -3.18
C GLU A 88 -0.73 -29.95 -3.94
N SER A 89 -1.60 -30.96 -3.93
CA SER A 89 -1.43 -32.15 -4.77
C SER A 89 -2.37 -32.02 -5.97
N ILE A 90 -1.80 -31.85 -7.15
CA ILE A 90 -2.53 -31.65 -8.41
C ILE A 90 -2.13 -32.78 -9.36
N GLU A 91 -3.09 -33.56 -9.83
CA GLU A 91 -2.88 -34.65 -10.82
C GLU A 91 -1.77 -35.64 -10.45
N GLY A 92 -1.56 -35.89 -9.15
CA GLY A 92 -0.53 -36.80 -8.63
C GLY A 92 0.87 -36.22 -8.50
N GLY A 93 1.04 -34.91 -8.74
CA GLY A 93 2.25 -34.15 -8.43
C GLY A 93 2.05 -33.29 -7.17
N ASP A 94 3.08 -33.19 -6.34
CA ASP A 94 3.09 -32.30 -5.19
C ASP A 94 3.73 -30.97 -5.56
N TYR A 95 2.96 -29.92 -5.39
CA TYR A 95 3.38 -28.55 -5.65
C TYR A 95 3.47 -27.77 -4.34
N ILE A 96 4.47 -26.91 -4.23
CA ILE A 96 4.71 -26.08 -3.07
C ILE A 96 4.68 -24.62 -3.49
N THR A 97 3.85 -23.82 -2.84
CA THR A 97 3.84 -22.37 -2.96
C THR A 97 4.39 -21.77 -1.68
N TRP A 98 5.40 -20.93 -1.80
CA TRP A 98 5.92 -20.13 -0.70
C TRP A 98 5.52 -18.68 -0.88
N ILE A 99 5.03 -18.05 0.19
CA ILE A 99 4.78 -16.62 0.26
C ILE A 99 5.72 -16.05 1.33
N TYR A 100 6.54 -15.09 0.95
CA TYR A 100 7.59 -14.53 1.79
C TYR A 100 7.82 -13.05 1.48
N TYR A 101 8.58 -12.39 2.36
CA TYR A 101 9.00 -11.01 2.18
C TYR A 101 10.43 -10.96 1.63
N TYR A 102 10.67 -10.16 0.58
CA TYR A 102 11.98 -9.95 0.01
C TYR A 102 12.11 -8.55 -0.58
N GLU A 103 13.14 -7.81 -0.18
CA GLU A 103 13.49 -6.48 -0.70
C GLU A 103 12.30 -5.52 -0.86
N GLY A 104 11.54 -5.31 0.20
CA GLY A 104 10.45 -4.34 0.20
C GLY A 104 9.13 -4.85 -0.38
N SER A 105 9.03 -6.12 -0.78
CA SER A 105 7.80 -6.68 -1.36
C SER A 105 7.48 -8.09 -0.88
N ILE A 106 6.19 -8.42 -0.89
CA ILE A 106 5.73 -9.79 -0.70
C ILE A 106 5.87 -10.51 -2.04
N ARG A 107 6.50 -11.67 -2.02
CA ARG A 107 6.74 -12.50 -3.21
C ARG A 107 6.15 -13.89 -3.08
N GLU A 108 5.87 -14.49 -4.21
CA GLU A 108 5.44 -15.88 -4.33
C GLU A 108 6.49 -16.68 -5.11
N LEU A 109 6.88 -17.83 -4.54
CA LEU A 109 7.69 -18.83 -5.19
C LEU A 109 6.83 -20.09 -5.39
N PHE A 110 6.64 -20.52 -6.62
CA PHE A 110 5.88 -21.71 -6.96
C PHE A 110 6.80 -22.80 -7.50
N THR A 111 6.82 -23.95 -6.86
CA THR A 111 7.57 -25.14 -7.30
C THR A 111 9.02 -24.85 -7.68
N TYR A 112 9.75 -24.09 -6.83
CA TYR A 112 11.15 -23.68 -7.02
C TYR A 112 11.39 -22.66 -8.16
N GLU A 113 10.34 -22.15 -8.79
CA GLU A 113 10.42 -21.04 -9.73
C GLU A 113 9.88 -19.77 -9.06
N ASP A 114 10.75 -18.80 -8.84
CA ASP A 114 10.32 -17.46 -8.40
C ASP A 114 9.50 -16.85 -9.54
N SER A 115 8.22 -16.63 -9.30
CA SER A 115 7.33 -16.00 -10.28
C SER A 115 7.76 -14.57 -10.61
N GLY A 116 8.66 -13.99 -9.81
CA GLY A 116 9.11 -12.60 -9.92
C GLY A 116 7.99 -11.58 -9.65
N LEU A 117 6.80 -12.07 -9.32
CA LEU A 117 5.64 -11.24 -9.10
C LEU A 117 5.68 -10.67 -7.68
N GLY A 118 6.02 -9.40 -7.55
CA GLY A 118 5.79 -8.65 -6.33
C GLY A 118 4.29 -8.48 -6.12
N LEU A 119 3.75 -9.10 -5.06
CA LEU A 119 2.31 -9.02 -4.76
C LEU A 119 1.94 -7.68 -4.14
N ALA A 120 2.84 -7.09 -3.37
CA ALA A 120 2.68 -5.77 -2.77
C ALA A 120 4.01 -5.25 -2.22
N GLU A 121 4.18 -3.93 -2.27
CA GLU A 121 5.25 -3.25 -1.55
C GLU A 121 4.84 -3.09 -0.10
N CYS A 122 5.72 -3.48 0.83
CA CYS A 122 5.54 -3.29 2.27
C CYS A 122 6.89 -3.20 2.97
N ASP A 123 6.91 -2.66 4.19
CA ASP A 123 8.15 -2.53 4.97
C ASP A 123 8.50 -3.82 5.74
N GLY A 124 7.62 -4.81 5.71
CA GLY A 124 7.85 -6.12 6.33
C GLY A 124 6.61 -7.00 6.32
N LEU A 125 6.83 -8.29 6.52
CA LEU A 125 5.80 -9.32 6.63
C LEU A 125 6.05 -10.14 7.90
N THR A 126 5.03 -10.25 8.74
CA THR A 126 5.04 -11.12 9.91
C THR A 126 3.97 -12.19 9.73
N ILE A 127 4.36 -13.45 9.89
CA ILE A 127 3.46 -14.57 9.80
C ILE A 127 3.64 -15.42 11.05
N THR A 128 2.57 -15.63 11.80
CA THR A 128 2.58 -16.47 13.00
C THR A 128 1.42 -17.44 12.96
N GLN A 129 1.63 -18.63 13.48
CA GLN A 129 0.61 -19.65 13.57
C GLN A 129 0.46 -20.13 15.01
N GLU A 130 -0.75 -20.04 15.53
CA GLU A 130 -1.13 -20.54 16.85
C GLU A 130 -2.24 -21.58 16.69
N GLY A 131 -1.86 -22.86 16.70
CA GLY A 131 -2.79 -23.95 16.45
C GLY A 131 -3.41 -23.86 15.06
N GLN A 132 -4.71 -23.61 15.01
CA GLN A 132 -5.46 -23.42 13.76
C GLN A 132 -5.57 -21.95 13.30
N LEU A 133 -5.03 -21.02 14.06
CA LEU A 133 -5.08 -19.59 13.70
C LEU A 133 -3.77 -19.17 13.03
N LEU A 134 -3.89 -18.67 11.82
CA LEU A 134 -2.82 -18.06 11.04
C LEU A 134 -2.99 -16.54 11.08
N HIS A 135 -2.01 -15.85 11.62
CA HIS A 135 -1.97 -14.39 11.66
C HIS A 135 -0.95 -13.90 10.64
N VAL A 136 -1.38 -13.08 9.72
CA VAL A 136 -0.55 -12.43 8.71
C VAL A 136 -0.64 -10.94 8.90
N THR A 137 0.49 -10.27 9.07
CA THR A 137 0.56 -8.82 9.25
C THR A 137 1.60 -8.25 8.29
N THR A 138 1.21 -7.24 7.54
CA THR A 138 2.11 -6.44 6.71
C THR A 138 2.42 -5.13 7.41
N LEU A 139 3.67 -4.69 7.38
CA LEU A 139 4.16 -3.44 7.95
C LEU A 139 4.24 -2.37 6.87
N GLY A 140 4.18 -1.09 7.27
CA GLY A 140 4.29 0.05 6.37
C GLY A 140 3.02 0.88 6.26
N ALA A 141 3.05 1.89 5.41
CA ALA A 141 1.97 2.88 5.29
C ALA A 141 0.64 2.31 4.78
N GLY A 142 0.66 1.19 4.05
CA GLY A 142 -0.50 0.42 3.62
C GLY A 142 -0.67 -0.90 4.38
N GLY A 143 0.03 -1.05 5.50
CA GLY A 143 0.03 -2.27 6.30
C GLY A 143 -1.34 -2.60 6.87
N GLY A 144 -1.58 -3.90 7.04
CA GLY A 144 -2.80 -4.44 7.62
C GLY A 144 -2.54 -5.78 8.29
N SER A 145 -3.55 -6.30 8.97
CA SER A 145 -3.50 -7.62 9.58
C SER A 145 -4.69 -8.46 9.16
N LEU A 146 -4.44 -9.75 9.04
CA LEU A 146 -5.44 -10.76 8.69
C LEU A 146 -5.27 -11.96 9.61
N THR A 147 -6.39 -12.47 10.10
CA THR A 147 -6.43 -13.73 10.85
C THR A 147 -7.29 -14.73 10.11
N LEU A 148 -6.72 -15.90 9.82
CA LEU A 148 -7.40 -16.99 9.15
C LEU A 148 -7.49 -18.20 10.09
N SER A 149 -8.62 -18.88 10.08
CA SER A 149 -8.77 -20.18 10.73
C SER A 149 -8.52 -21.26 9.71
N LEU A 150 -7.47 -22.05 9.93
CA LEU A 150 -7.12 -23.19 9.08
C LEU A 150 -7.98 -24.40 9.46
N ARG A 151 -8.41 -25.17 8.49
CA ARG A 151 -9.18 -26.40 8.72
C ARG A 151 -8.30 -27.50 9.31
N SER A 152 -7.02 -27.46 8.99
CA SER A 152 -6.07 -28.45 9.41
C SER A 152 -4.73 -27.82 9.79
N GLY A 153 -4.68 -27.18 10.97
CA GLY A 153 -3.45 -26.57 11.46
C GLY A 153 -2.37 -27.61 11.76
N ARG A 154 -1.25 -27.57 11.03
CA ARG A 154 -0.01 -28.22 11.44
C ARG A 154 0.94 -27.18 12.00
N THR A 155 1.21 -27.25 13.29
CA THR A 155 2.32 -26.50 13.88
C THR A 155 3.61 -27.21 13.47
N VAL A 156 4.40 -26.64 12.59
CA VAL A 156 5.76 -27.10 12.33
C VAL A 156 6.66 -26.36 13.30
N THR A 157 6.98 -27.02 14.41
CA THR A 157 8.07 -26.58 15.30
C THR A 157 9.37 -26.82 14.53
N GLY A 158 10.06 -25.74 14.15
CA GLY A 158 11.37 -25.83 13.52
C GLY A 158 12.37 -26.49 14.48
N GLN A 159 13.11 -27.44 13.98
CA GLN A 159 14.42 -27.85 14.52
C GLN A 159 15.50 -27.14 13.73
#